data_d7d0e7af9443933c41a8b7b0ee94de6f
#
_entry.id   d7d0e7af9443933c41a8b7b0ee94de6f
#
_cell.length_a   1.000
_cell.length_b   1.000
_cell.length_c   1.000
_cell.angle_alpha   90.00
_cell.angle_beta   90.00
_cell.angle_gamma   90.00
#
_symmetry.space_group_name_H-M   'P 1'
#
loop_
_entity.id
_entity.type
_entity.pdbx_description
1 polymer ?
#
loop_
_entity_poly.entity_id
_entity_poly.type
_entity_poly.pdbx_seq_one_letter_code
_entity_poly.pdbx_strand_id
1 'polypeptide(L)'
;MGGGGDVVGALGASNLLDDLGTEWTLGGVAWERSPIDPRPGPRSLEEIRGGRPCGSAAVMTEGGTTSLDGVEFSESKMASHLGRPVLLLDITRGPAALATGIAEAAEELGCDAVVLLDVGGDVLAHGDEPGLASPLCDALVLAAGLFLARGAARTAASPEGWRGDLLGAVYGPGCDGELTPDEVLERITELQAADALLGTWGLTPEACDLVESAARAVPTEASLMAVRCARGERGSVPIRSGRRTVELTPLGALTFFFDPAAAAGSAIPLTTAVSPAASLEEAHDALMGMGVRTELDLERARAAGSHE
;
A
#
# COMPACT_ATOMS: atom_id res chain seq x y z
N MET A 1 0.63 0.94 0.49
CA MET A 1 -0.53 1.26 -0.37
C MET A 1 -1.61 0.22 -0.24
N GLY A 2 -1.34 -1.04 -0.26
CA GLY A 2 -2.33 -2.08 -0.05
C GLY A 2 -3.00 -2.06 1.33
N GLY A 3 -3.91 -2.99 1.59
CA GLY A 3 -4.58 -3.16 2.87
C GLY A 3 -3.97 -4.27 3.74
N GLY A 4 -4.41 -4.39 4.97
CA GLY A 4 -4.01 -5.46 5.87
C GLY A 4 -2.52 -5.41 6.23
N GLY A 5 -1.77 -6.44 5.85
CA GLY A 5 -0.38 -6.62 6.28
C GLY A 5 0.67 -5.65 5.72
N ASP A 6 0.34 -4.78 4.78
CA ASP A 6 1.30 -3.87 4.13
C ASP A 6 1.88 -2.82 5.09
N VAL A 7 1.13 -2.47 6.13
CA VAL A 7 1.63 -1.61 7.21
C VAL A 7 2.89 -2.17 7.90
N VAL A 8 3.10 -3.49 7.85
CA VAL A 8 4.32 -4.14 8.37
C VAL A 8 5.52 -3.90 7.45
N GLY A 9 5.31 -3.96 6.13
CA GLY A 9 6.34 -3.59 5.16
C GLY A 9 6.73 -2.11 5.26
N ALA A 10 5.74 -1.24 5.45
CA ALA A 10 5.98 0.18 5.68
C ALA A 10 6.82 0.42 6.95
N LEU A 11 6.60 -0.34 8.03
CA LEU A 11 7.45 -0.30 9.22
C LEU A 11 8.90 -0.72 8.90
N GLY A 12 9.08 -1.77 8.07
CA GLY A 12 10.42 -2.20 7.66
C GLY A 12 11.19 -1.12 6.90
N ALA A 13 10.50 -0.40 6.01
CA ALA A 13 11.08 0.71 5.25
C ALA A 13 11.32 1.96 6.12
N SER A 14 10.50 2.21 7.16
CA SER A 14 10.64 3.38 8.03
C SER A 14 11.92 3.37 8.87
N ASN A 15 12.56 2.22 9.07
CA ASN A 15 13.85 2.12 9.78
C ASN A 15 14.95 2.97 9.11
N LEU A 16 14.88 3.18 7.78
CA LEU A 16 15.75 4.14 7.09
C LEU A 16 15.60 5.55 7.65
N LEU A 17 14.36 5.96 7.96
CA LEU A 17 14.08 7.30 8.48
C LEU A 17 14.62 7.47 9.89
N ASP A 18 14.57 6.40 10.71
CA ASP A 18 15.17 6.39 12.05
C ASP A 18 16.70 6.61 11.98
N ASP A 19 17.37 5.93 11.04
CA ASP A 19 18.81 6.08 10.79
C ASP A 19 19.18 7.51 10.34
N LEU A 20 18.25 8.20 9.68
CA LEU A 20 18.41 9.59 9.26
C LEU A 20 17.96 10.59 10.32
N GLY A 21 17.45 10.14 11.47
CA GLY A 21 16.92 10.98 12.54
C GLY A 21 15.63 11.71 12.16
N THR A 22 14.84 11.14 11.24
CA THR A 22 13.58 11.72 10.75
C THR A 22 12.40 11.08 11.49
N GLU A 23 11.50 11.92 12.02
CA GLU A 23 10.24 11.43 12.59
C GLU A 23 9.30 10.97 11.49
N TRP A 24 8.53 9.92 11.76
CA TRP A 24 7.59 9.34 10.81
C TRP A 24 6.31 8.86 11.50
N THR A 25 5.24 8.78 10.72
CA THR A 25 3.96 8.16 11.12
C THR A 25 3.58 7.13 10.06
N LEU A 26 3.18 5.93 10.51
CA LEU A 26 2.67 4.91 9.61
C LEU A 26 1.21 5.18 9.25
N GLY A 27 0.82 4.70 8.06
CA GLY A 27 -0.56 4.63 7.62
C GLY A 27 -0.79 3.38 6.78
N GLY A 28 -2.06 2.98 6.67
CA GLY A 28 -2.52 1.92 5.80
C GLY A 28 -3.97 2.13 5.43
N VAL A 29 -4.53 1.22 4.64
CA VAL A 29 -5.89 1.33 4.10
C VAL A 29 -6.86 0.50 4.93
N ALA A 30 -8.05 1.04 5.20
CA ALA A 30 -9.12 0.38 5.93
C ALA A 30 -9.73 -0.81 5.14
N TRP A 31 -8.88 -1.75 4.76
CA TRP A 31 -9.24 -2.91 3.95
C TRP A 31 -8.59 -4.20 4.47
N GLU A 32 -9.24 -4.83 5.43
CA GLU A 32 -8.86 -6.20 5.82
C GLU A 32 -9.33 -7.19 4.77
N ARG A 33 -8.46 -8.11 4.40
CA ARG A 33 -8.75 -9.11 3.36
C ARG A 33 -9.40 -10.37 3.95
N SER A 34 -10.20 -11.04 3.13
CA SER A 34 -10.67 -12.40 3.48
C SER A 34 -9.47 -13.35 3.74
N PRO A 35 -9.49 -14.18 4.80
CA PRO A 35 -10.64 -14.51 5.65
C PRO A 35 -10.79 -13.63 6.91
N ILE A 36 -9.99 -12.60 7.12
CA ILE A 36 -10.03 -11.76 8.33
C ILE A 36 -11.34 -10.97 8.36
N ASP A 37 -11.64 -10.25 7.28
CA ASP A 37 -12.95 -9.64 7.07
C ASP A 37 -13.70 -10.40 5.97
N PRO A 38 -14.83 -11.06 6.29
CA PRO A 38 -15.61 -11.78 5.28
C PRO A 38 -16.42 -10.85 4.36
N ARG A 39 -16.58 -9.58 4.72
CA ARG A 39 -17.30 -8.59 3.94
C ARG A 39 -16.38 -7.97 2.89
N PRO A 40 -16.73 -8.05 1.59
CA PRO A 40 -15.90 -7.54 0.52
C PRO A 40 -15.66 -6.02 0.59
N GLY A 41 -14.47 -5.59 0.18
CA GLY A 41 -14.09 -4.21 -0.02
C GLY A 41 -13.62 -3.48 1.24
N PRO A 42 -13.05 -2.27 1.05
CA PRO A 42 -12.61 -1.40 2.13
C PRO A 42 -13.79 -0.84 2.94
N ARG A 43 -13.48 -0.30 4.09
CA ARG A 43 -14.45 0.37 4.97
C ARG A 43 -14.34 1.87 4.82
N SER A 44 -15.50 2.54 4.67
CA SER A 44 -15.59 3.99 4.75
C SER A 44 -15.43 4.47 6.20
N LEU A 45 -15.16 5.78 6.40
CA LEU A 45 -15.03 6.35 7.74
C LEU A 45 -16.28 6.11 8.61
N GLU A 46 -17.47 6.11 8.01
CA GLU A 46 -18.74 5.85 8.69
C GLU A 46 -18.88 4.41 9.20
N GLU A 47 -18.10 3.50 8.64
CA GLU A 47 -18.07 2.08 9.00
C GLU A 47 -16.94 1.73 9.99
N ILE A 48 -16.17 2.73 10.43
CA ILE A 48 -15.07 2.57 11.40
C ILE A 48 -15.55 3.00 12.78
N ARG A 49 -15.25 2.20 13.79
CA ARG A 49 -15.47 2.49 15.22
C ARG A 49 -14.16 2.68 15.95
N GLY A 50 -14.09 3.77 16.71
CA GLY A 50 -12.89 4.14 17.47
C GLY A 50 -11.93 4.98 16.62
N GLY A 51 -10.82 5.36 17.26
CA GLY A 51 -9.87 6.30 16.67
C GLY A 51 -10.35 7.74 16.66
N ARG A 52 -9.49 8.64 16.22
CA ARG A 52 -9.73 10.09 16.12
C ARG A 52 -9.69 10.50 14.65
N PRO A 53 -10.66 11.27 14.14
CA PRO A 53 -10.57 11.80 12.78
C PRO A 53 -9.25 12.56 12.56
N CYS A 54 -8.66 12.39 11.37
CA CYS A 54 -7.43 13.05 10.96
C CYS A 54 -7.57 13.39 9.46
N GLY A 55 -8.04 14.60 9.17
CA GLY A 55 -8.48 14.95 7.82
C GLY A 55 -9.81 14.31 7.42
N SER A 56 -10.19 14.47 6.15
CA SER A 56 -11.51 14.06 5.61
C SER A 56 -11.58 12.63 5.08
N ALA A 57 -10.45 11.92 5.04
CA ALA A 57 -10.38 10.55 4.56
C ALA A 57 -9.55 9.63 5.48
N ALA A 58 -9.34 10.02 6.73
CA ALA A 58 -8.52 9.22 7.63
C ALA A 58 -8.98 9.26 9.09
N VAL A 59 -8.63 8.19 9.81
CA VAL A 59 -8.75 8.06 11.26
C VAL A 59 -7.37 7.72 11.83
N MET A 60 -6.96 8.42 12.88
CA MET A 60 -5.80 8.06 13.67
C MET A 60 -6.20 7.04 14.73
N THR A 61 -5.63 5.84 14.70
CA THR A 61 -5.88 4.77 15.66
C THR A 61 -4.74 4.63 16.66
N GLU A 62 -5.08 4.41 17.93
CA GLU A 62 -4.13 4.08 19.01
C GLU A 62 -4.25 2.60 19.44
N GLY A 63 -5.18 1.86 18.82
CA GLY A 63 -5.53 0.49 19.11
C GLY A 63 -7.03 0.33 19.38
N GLY A 64 -7.53 -0.89 19.22
CA GLY A 64 -8.96 -1.21 19.45
C GLY A 64 -9.92 -0.61 18.41
N THR A 65 -9.41 -0.09 17.28
CA THR A 65 -10.23 0.43 16.19
C THR A 65 -10.71 -0.71 15.31
N THR A 66 -12.02 -0.79 15.09
CA THR A 66 -12.67 -1.90 14.39
C THR A 66 -13.63 -1.41 13.31
N SER A 67 -13.99 -2.29 12.39
CA SER A 67 -15.19 -2.11 11.56
C SER A 67 -16.46 -2.13 12.42
N LEU A 68 -17.61 -1.75 11.84
CA LEU A 68 -18.91 -1.89 12.49
C LEU A 68 -19.23 -3.35 12.87
N ASP A 69 -18.68 -4.31 12.11
CA ASP A 69 -18.85 -5.74 12.33
C ASP A 69 -17.87 -6.29 13.37
N GLY A 70 -17.01 -5.45 13.94
CA GLY A 70 -16.09 -5.80 15.02
C GLY A 70 -14.75 -6.39 14.54
N VAL A 71 -14.43 -6.30 13.25
CA VAL A 71 -13.12 -6.69 12.72
C VAL A 71 -12.10 -5.62 13.07
N GLU A 72 -11.06 -5.97 13.83
CA GLU A 72 -9.98 -5.03 14.15
C GLU A 72 -9.00 -4.90 13.00
N PHE A 73 -8.71 -3.64 12.61
CA PHE A 73 -7.79 -3.32 11.52
C PHE A 73 -6.33 -3.61 11.86
N SER A 74 -5.55 -3.95 10.86
CA SER A 74 -4.11 -4.19 10.96
C SER A 74 -3.36 -2.97 11.50
N GLU A 75 -3.75 -1.77 11.10
CA GLU A 75 -3.23 -0.49 11.59
C GLU A 75 -3.51 -0.30 13.08
N SER A 76 -4.67 -0.74 13.56
CA SER A 76 -5.03 -0.72 14.98
C SER A 76 -4.14 -1.66 15.81
N LYS A 77 -3.93 -2.88 15.31
CA LYS A 77 -3.00 -3.84 15.93
C LYS A 77 -1.56 -3.31 15.89
N MET A 78 -1.16 -2.68 14.79
CA MET A 78 0.16 -2.04 14.65
C MET A 78 0.34 -0.90 15.65
N ALA A 79 -0.68 -0.05 15.83
CA ALA A 79 -0.66 1.03 16.81
C ALA A 79 -0.47 0.48 18.24
N SER A 80 -1.20 -0.58 18.58
CA SER A 80 -1.05 -1.28 19.87
C SER A 80 0.34 -1.88 20.04
N HIS A 81 0.91 -2.46 18.97
CA HIS A 81 2.25 -3.05 18.99
C HIS A 81 3.36 -2.01 19.18
N LEU A 82 3.26 -0.87 18.49
CA LEU A 82 4.25 0.21 18.54
C LEU A 82 4.08 1.13 19.75
N GLY A 83 2.91 1.11 20.41
CA GLY A 83 2.57 2.08 21.47
C GLY A 83 2.50 3.52 20.97
N ARG A 84 2.19 3.71 19.67
CA ARG A 84 2.07 5.02 19.01
C ARG A 84 0.97 4.99 17.94
N PRO A 85 0.32 6.14 17.65
CA PRO A 85 -0.76 6.19 16.69
C PRO A 85 -0.33 5.78 15.27
N VAL A 86 -1.28 5.17 14.52
CA VAL A 86 -1.15 4.79 13.10
C VAL A 86 -2.35 5.34 12.35
N LEU A 87 -2.16 5.79 11.11
CA LEU A 87 -3.21 6.32 10.26
C LEU A 87 -3.95 5.20 9.53
N LEU A 88 -5.28 5.28 9.49
CA LEU A 88 -6.18 4.36 8.78
C LEU A 88 -6.95 5.14 7.73
N LEU A 89 -6.77 4.81 6.44
CA LEU A 89 -7.25 5.56 5.29
C LEU A 89 -8.53 4.95 4.71
N ASP A 90 -9.50 5.81 4.40
CA ASP A 90 -10.69 5.50 3.60
C ASP A 90 -10.46 5.82 2.13
N ILE A 91 -10.49 4.79 1.27
CA ILE A 91 -10.29 4.92 -0.17
C ILE A 91 -11.60 4.88 -0.97
N THR A 92 -12.75 4.75 -0.32
CA THR A 92 -14.04 4.48 -0.97
C THR A 92 -14.51 5.61 -1.87
N ARG A 93 -14.05 6.85 -1.62
CA ARG A 93 -14.46 8.07 -2.31
C ARG A 93 -13.54 8.44 -3.48
N GLY A 94 -12.71 7.52 -3.94
CA GLY A 94 -11.83 7.68 -5.09
C GLY A 94 -10.57 8.52 -4.83
N PRO A 95 -9.67 8.58 -5.83
CA PRO A 95 -8.32 9.13 -5.65
C PRO A 95 -8.29 10.61 -5.28
N ALA A 96 -9.14 11.44 -5.85
CA ALA A 96 -9.13 12.89 -5.58
C ALA A 96 -9.54 13.22 -4.13
N ALA A 97 -10.56 12.52 -3.60
CA ALA A 97 -10.99 12.68 -2.21
C ALA A 97 -9.93 12.15 -1.24
N LEU A 98 -9.33 10.99 -1.56
CA LEU A 98 -8.24 10.42 -0.79
C LEU A 98 -7.03 11.36 -0.75
N ALA A 99 -6.64 11.96 -1.87
CA ALA A 99 -5.54 12.92 -1.95
C ALA A 99 -5.77 14.11 -1.01
N THR A 100 -6.99 14.66 -1.00
CA THR A 100 -7.35 15.74 -0.08
C THR A 100 -7.22 15.30 1.38
N GLY A 101 -7.74 14.12 1.73
CA GLY A 101 -7.65 13.60 3.09
C GLY A 101 -6.21 13.29 3.53
N ILE A 102 -5.35 12.79 2.62
CA ILE A 102 -3.91 12.58 2.91
C ILE A 102 -3.23 13.94 3.14
N ALA A 103 -3.51 14.96 2.32
CA ALA A 103 -2.96 16.29 2.50
C ALA A 103 -3.35 16.90 3.85
N GLU A 104 -4.64 16.83 4.22
CA GLU A 104 -5.15 17.30 5.51
C GLU A 104 -4.49 16.56 6.68
N ALA A 105 -4.34 15.24 6.58
CA ALA A 105 -3.68 14.44 7.60
C ALA A 105 -2.18 14.79 7.71
N ALA A 106 -1.49 14.96 6.59
CA ALA A 106 -0.08 15.36 6.57
C ALA A 106 0.12 16.74 7.23
N GLU A 107 -0.75 17.71 6.93
CA GLU A 107 -0.74 19.03 7.55
C GLU A 107 -1.00 18.96 9.06
N GLU A 108 -2.00 18.19 9.50
CA GLU A 108 -2.32 18.01 10.93
C GLU A 108 -1.17 17.37 11.69
N LEU A 109 -0.44 16.44 11.05
CA LEU A 109 0.70 15.72 11.63
C LEU A 109 2.03 16.47 11.47
N GLY A 110 2.06 17.56 10.69
CA GLY A 110 3.28 18.31 10.40
C GLY A 110 4.25 17.55 9.50
N CYS A 111 3.75 16.71 8.59
CA CYS A 111 4.58 15.94 7.66
C CYS A 111 4.97 16.78 6.44
N ASP A 112 6.28 16.82 6.16
CA ASP A 112 6.85 17.47 4.98
C ASP A 112 6.91 16.54 3.76
N ALA A 113 6.74 15.23 3.96
CA ALA A 113 6.78 14.23 2.91
C ALA A 113 5.74 13.12 3.14
N VAL A 114 5.29 12.51 2.04
CA VAL A 114 4.45 11.31 2.04
C VAL A 114 5.14 10.24 1.20
N VAL A 115 5.30 9.04 1.76
CA VAL A 115 5.79 7.86 1.04
C VAL A 115 4.64 6.89 0.84
N LEU A 116 4.26 6.65 -0.40
CA LEU A 116 3.28 5.65 -0.79
C LEU A 116 4.00 4.34 -1.09
N LEU A 117 3.95 3.40 -0.15
CA LEU A 117 4.70 2.16 -0.23
C LEU A 117 3.76 0.99 -0.52
N ASP A 118 4.14 0.20 -1.51
CA ASP A 118 3.58 -1.09 -1.87
C ASP A 118 4.52 -2.23 -1.43
N VAL A 119 3.95 -3.40 -1.12
CA VAL A 119 4.71 -4.61 -0.75
C VAL A 119 4.56 -5.65 -1.85
N GLY A 120 5.62 -5.84 -2.62
CA GLY A 120 5.65 -6.85 -3.71
C GLY A 120 5.94 -6.25 -5.07
N GLY A 121 5.28 -5.16 -5.45
CA GLY A 121 5.50 -4.44 -6.70
C GLY A 121 4.33 -4.47 -7.66
N ASP A 122 3.17 -4.97 -7.26
CA ASP A 122 1.97 -5.01 -8.10
C ASP A 122 1.40 -3.61 -8.39
N VAL A 123 1.77 -2.58 -7.62
CA VAL A 123 1.52 -1.16 -7.96
C VAL A 123 2.11 -0.76 -9.31
N LEU A 124 3.15 -1.44 -9.79
CA LEU A 124 3.81 -1.22 -11.07
C LEU A 124 3.27 -2.12 -12.19
N ALA A 125 2.31 -3.00 -11.90
CA ALA A 125 1.76 -3.92 -12.87
C ALA A 125 1.10 -3.22 -14.05
N HIS A 126 1.13 -3.86 -15.21
CA HIS A 126 0.45 -3.41 -16.44
C HIS A 126 -0.94 -4.03 -16.64
N GLY A 127 -1.22 -5.13 -15.93
CA GLY A 127 -2.51 -5.82 -15.95
C GLY A 127 -2.52 -7.11 -16.77
N ASP A 128 -1.40 -7.48 -17.39
CA ASP A 128 -1.21 -8.72 -18.14
C ASP A 128 -0.35 -9.76 -17.40
N GLU A 129 0.13 -9.43 -16.21
CA GLU A 129 0.92 -10.34 -15.38
C GLU A 129 0.04 -11.49 -14.86
N PRO A 130 0.44 -12.75 -15.10
CA PRO A 130 -0.40 -13.91 -14.78
C PRO A 130 -0.72 -14.09 -13.29
N GLY A 131 0.13 -13.55 -12.41
CA GLY A 131 -0.02 -13.65 -10.96
C GLY A 131 -0.80 -12.51 -10.33
N LEU A 132 -1.09 -11.45 -11.09
CA LEU A 132 -1.72 -10.23 -10.57
C LEU A 132 -3.13 -10.51 -10.02
N ALA A 133 -3.40 -10.07 -8.80
CA ALA A 133 -4.65 -10.36 -8.12
C ALA A 133 -5.19 -9.23 -7.23
N SER A 134 -4.38 -8.25 -6.84
CA SER A 134 -4.82 -7.18 -5.91
C SER A 134 -4.45 -5.74 -6.33
N PRO A 135 -4.53 -5.36 -7.62
CA PRO A 135 -4.01 -4.08 -8.11
C PRO A 135 -4.87 -2.85 -7.79
N LEU A 136 -6.13 -3.01 -7.38
CA LEU A 136 -7.06 -1.89 -7.26
C LEU A 136 -6.69 -0.94 -6.12
N CYS A 137 -6.37 -1.47 -4.96
CA CYS A 137 -6.01 -0.69 -3.78
C CYS A 137 -4.77 0.16 -4.07
N ASP A 138 -3.72 -0.47 -4.58
CA ASP A 138 -2.43 0.16 -4.85
C ASP A 138 -2.52 1.20 -5.96
N ALA A 139 -3.18 0.87 -7.06
CA ALA A 139 -3.43 1.81 -8.15
C ALA A 139 -4.22 3.04 -7.70
N LEU A 140 -5.25 2.85 -6.84
CA LEU A 140 -6.08 3.94 -6.34
C LEU A 140 -5.32 4.86 -5.39
N VAL A 141 -4.53 4.29 -4.48
CA VAL A 141 -3.71 5.07 -3.54
C VAL A 141 -2.59 5.81 -4.28
N LEU A 142 -1.93 5.16 -5.23
CA LEU A 142 -0.92 5.85 -6.05
C LEU A 142 -1.54 6.93 -6.94
N ALA A 143 -2.77 6.72 -7.45
CA ALA A 143 -3.50 7.76 -8.18
C ALA A 143 -3.79 8.99 -7.29
N ALA A 144 -4.13 8.79 -6.01
CA ALA A 144 -4.22 9.90 -5.06
C ALA A 144 -2.88 10.63 -4.92
N GLY A 145 -1.77 9.91 -4.93
CA GLY A 145 -0.43 10.50 -5.00
C GLY A 145 -0.23 11.41 -6.21
N LEU A 146 -0.73 11.05 -7.38
CA LEU A 146 -0.64 11.91 -8.56
C LEU A 146 -1.39 13.25 -8.39
N PHE A 147 -2.50 13.27 -7.64
CA PHE A 147 -3.18 14.53 -7.28
C PHE A 147 -2.35 15.36 -6.30
N LEU A 148 -1.71 14.72 -5.32
CA LEU A 148 -0.79 15.40 -4.39
C LEU A 148 0.38 16.04 -5.14
N ALA A 149 1.08 15.28 -5.98
CA ALA A 149 2.23 15.74 -6.74
C ALA A 149 1.91 16.92 -7.67
N ARG A 150 0.70 16.97 -8.21
CA ARG A 150 0.23 18.07 -9.09
C ARG A 150 -0.25 19.30 -8.32
N GLY A 151 -0.21 19.30 -6.97
CA GLY A 151 -0.77 20.33 -6.13
C GLY A 151 -2.30 20.46 -6.28
N ALA A 152 -2.98 19.38 -6.69
CA ALA A 152 -4.42 19.38 -6.87
C ALA A 152 -5.19 19.07 -5.58
N ALA A 153 -4.53 18.53 -4.57
CA ALA A 153 -5.09 18.28 -3.23
C ALA A 153 -5.11 19.59 -2.43
N ARG A 154 -6.25 20.26 -2.45
CA ARG A 154 -6.43 21.54 -1.77
C ARG A 154 -7.08 21.33 -0.40
N THR A 155 -6.54 21.99 0.61
CA THR A 155 -7.03 21.97 1.98
C THR A 155 -7.38 23.35 2.47
N ALA A 156 -7.97 23.46 3.65
CA ALA A 156 -8.23 24.75 4.29
C ALA A 156 -6.92 25.48 4.66
N ALA A 157 -5.87 24.73 5.04
CA ALA A 157 -4.55 25.28 5.36
C ALA A 157 -3.72 25.57 4.10
N SER A 158 -3.89 24.77 3.03
CA SER A 158 -3.19 24.91 1.75
C SER A 158 -4.16 25.07 0.58
N PRO A 159 -4.80 26.25 0.41
CA PRO A 159 -5.77 26.47 -0.67
C PRO A 159 -5.18 26.36 -2.07
N GLU A 160 -3.86 26.51 -2.21
CA GLU A 160 -3.10 26.36 -3.47
C GLU A 160 -2.63 24.92 -3.71
N GLY A 161 -2.98 24.00 -2.81
CA GLY A 161 -2.58 22.60 -2.80
C GLY A 161 -1.41 22.32 -1.86
N TRP A 162 -1.37 21.07 -1.35
CA TRP A 162 -0.28 20.57 -0.53
C TRP A 162 1.06 20.58 -1.30
N ARG A 163 2.17 20.90 -0.62
CA ARG A 163 3.47 21.17 -1.24
C ARG A 163 4.62 20.35 -0.63
N GLY A 164 4.29 19.31 0.12
CA GLY A 164 5.31 18.39 0.61
C GLY A 164 5.85 17.47 -0.49
N ASP A 165 6.91 16.76 -0.18
CA ASP A 165 7.51 15.78 -1.09
C ASP A 165 6.68 14.51 -1.16
N LEU A 166 6.57 13.93 -2.37
CA LEU A 166 5.89 12.67 -2.60
C LEU A 166 6.84 11.64 -3.19
N LEU A 167 6.87 10.47 -2.60
CA LEU A 167 7.63 9.32 -3.07
C LEU A 167 6.70 8.12 -3.24
N GLY A 168 6.87 7.36 -4.32
CA GLY A 168 6.41 6.00 -4.44
C GLY A 168 7.50 5.04 -3.97
N ALA A 169 7.13 3.90 -3.41
CA ALA A 169 8.09 2.89 -2.99
C ALA A 169 7.56 1.47 -3.23
N VAL A 170 8.46 0.56 -3.60
CA VAL A 170 8.22 -0.88 -3.69
C VAL A 170 9.12 -1.59 -2.69
N TYR A 171 8.54 -2.13 -1.64
CA TYR A 171 9.22 -2.91 -0.61
C TYR A 171 9.16 -4.39 -0.96
N GLY A 172 10.29 -5.09 -0.92
CA GLY A 172 10.35 -6.52 -1.14
C GLY A 172 9.84 -6.96 -2.52
N PRO A 173 10.44 -6.49 -3.63
CA PRO A 173 10.00 -6.83 -4.99
C PRO A 173 9.80 -8.32 -5.22
N GLY A 174 8.61 -8.72 -5.67
CA GLY A 174 8.18 -10.11 -5.89
C GLY A 174 7.83 -10.90 -4.63
N CYS A 175 7.86 -10.28 -3.42
CA CYS A 175 7.66 -10.98 -2.15
C CYS A 175 6.20 -11.29 -1.82
N ASP A 176 5.24 -10.74 -2.52
CA ASP A 176 3.80 -11.04 -2.41
C ASP A 176 3.34 -12.17 -3.35
N GLY A 177 4.19 -12.51 -4.36
CA GLY A 177 3.96 -13.55 -5.36
C GLY A 177 2.93 -13.18 -6.42
N GLU A 178 2.65 -11.89 -6.62
CA GLU A 178 1.80 -11.39 -7.70
C GLU A 178 2.60 -11.13 -8.97
N LEU A 179 3.74 -10.48 -8.84
CA LEU A 179 4.74 -10.36 -9.89
C LEU A 179 5.96 -11.23 -9.55
N THR A 180 6.58 -11.80 -10.56
CA THR A 180 7.88 -12.45 -10.41
C THR A 180 8.98 -11.40 -10.23
N PRO A 181 10.13 -11.74 -9.63
CA PRO A 181 11.28 -10.83 -9.56
C PRO A 181 11.70 -10.25 -10.92
N ASP A 182 11.61 -11.02 -11.99
CA ASP A 182 11.98 -10.58 -13.35
C ASP A 182 10.95 -9.57 -13.88
N GLU A 183 9.65 -9.80 -13.70
CA GLU A 183 8.61 -8.84 -14.06
C GLU A 183 8.79 -7.51 -13.31
N VAL A 184 9.06 -7.55 -12.00
CA VAL A 184 9.32 -6.30 -11.24
C VAL A 184 10.57 -5.59 -11.75
N LEU A 185 11.64 -6.31 -12.11
CA LEU A 185 12.84 -5.69 -12.72
C LEU A 185 12.54 -5.01 -14.05
N GLU A 186 11.67 -5.59 -14.88
CA GLU A 186 11.21 -4.95 -16.11
C GLU A 186 10.48 -3.63 -15.81
N ARG A 187 9.55 -3.64 -14.85
CA ARG A 187 8.84 -2.41 -14.41
C ARG A 187 9.81 -1.35 -13.86
N ILE A 188 10.82 -1.75 -13.08
CA ILE A 188 11.85 -0.83 -12.58
C ILE A 188 12.67 -0.24 -13.73
N THR A 189 12.93 -1.01 -14.78
CA THR A 189 13.60 -0.51 -15.99
C THR A 189 12.75 0.55 -16.71
N GLU A 190 11.44 0.41 -16.71
CA GLU A 190 10.53 1.43 -17.26
C GLU A 190 10.52 2.70 -16.41
N LEU A 191 10.54 2.58 -15.07
CA LEU A 191 10.72 3.73 -14.19
C LEU A 191 12.03 4.46 -14.48
N GLN A 192 13.12 3.71 -14.69
CA GLN A 192 14.41 4.30 -15.06
C GLN A 192 14.35 5.02 -16.41
N ALA A 193 13.68 4.43 -17.40
CA ALA A 193 13.51 5.04 -18.73
C ALA A 193 12.63 6.31 -18.68
N ALA A 194 11.73 6.40 -17.71
CA ALA A 194 10.89 7.58 -17.46
C ALA A 194 11.59 8.64 -16.59
N ASP A 195 12.87 8.45 -16.21
CA ASP A 195 13.61 9.29 -15.25
C ASP A 195 12.90 9.38 -13.88
N ALA A 196 12.17 8.35 -13.53
CA ALA A 196 11.36 8.27 -12.31
C ALA A 196 12.04 7.52 -11.17
N LEU A 197 13.02 6.63 -11.45
CA LEU A 197 13.70 5.87 -10.41
C LEU A 197 14.64 6.77 -9.60
N LEU A 198 14.40 6.86 -8.28
CA LEU A 198 15.17 7.72 -7.38
C LEU A 198 16.31 6.99 -6.68
N GLY A 199 16.12 5.70 -6.35
CA GLY A 199 17.15 4.91 -5.70
C GLY A 199 16.60 3.67 -5.03
N THR A 200 17.50 2.98 -4.31
CA THR A 200 17.18 1.74 -3.59
C THR A 200 17.77 1.73 -2.20
N TRP A 201 17.11 1.05 -1.29
CA TRP A 201 17.58 0.82 0.07
C TRP A 201 17.44 -0.66 0.43
N GLY A 202 18.46 -1.24 1.11
CA GLY A 202 18.42 -2.63 1.59
C GLY A 202 17.86 -2.71 3.01
N LEU A 203 17.15 -3.80 3.33
CA LEU A 203 16.74 -4.07 4.70
C LEU A 203 17.97 -4.34 5.58
N THR A 204 18.06 -3.59 6.67
CA THR A 204 19.06 -3.81 7.71
C THR A 204 18.67 -4.97 8.63
N PRO A 205 19.60 -5.56 9.39
CA PRO A 205 19.25 -6.55 10.41
C PRO A 205 18.21 -6.03 11.40
N GLU A 206 18.30 -4.78 11.81
CA GLU A 206 17.39 -4.11 12.73
C GLU A 206 15.98 -3.99 12.13
N ALA A 207 15.88 -3.59 10.86
CA ALA A 207 14.61 -3.55 10.12
C ALA A 207 13.98 -4.95 10.03
N CYS A 208 14.78 -6.00 9.80
CA CYS A 208 14.30 -7.38 9.80
C CYS A 208 13.70 -7.77 11.15
N ASP A 209 14.38 -7.45 12.26
CA ASP A 209 13.90 -7.76 13.61
C ASP A 209 12.60 -7.01 13.93
N LEU A 210 12.47 -5.75 13.51
CA LEU A 210 11.24 -4.96 13.64
C LEU A 210 10.08 -5.60 12.88
N VAL A 211 10.28 -5.97 11.62
CA VAL A 211 9.25 -6.61 10.78
C VAL A 211 8.83 -7.95 11.39
N GLU A 212 9.78 -8.80 11.81
CA GLU A 212 9.48 -10.09 12.46
C GLU A 212 8.68 -9.89 13.76
N SER A 213 9.00 -8.86 14.53
CA SER A 213 8.25 -8.53 15.75
C SER A 213 6.83 -8.07 15.44
N ALA A 214 6.67 -7.16 14.49
CA ALA A 214 5.37 -6.62 14.07
C ALA A 214 4.47 -7.69 13.44
N ALA A 215 5.03 -8.61 12.66
CA ALA A 215 4.29 -9.70 12.02
C ALA A 215 3.66 -10.70 13.01
N ARG A 216 4.06 -10.68 14.28
CA ARG A 216 3.37 -11.46 15.34
C ARG A 216 2.05 -10.81 15.75
N ALA A 217 1.95 -9.48 15.66
CA ALA A 217 0.74 -8.73 15.97
C ALA A 217 -0.15 -8.56 14.73
N VAL A 218 0.47 -8.34 13.57
CA VAL A 218 -0.18 -8.15 12.27
C VAL A 218 0.31 -9.23 11.31
N PRO A 219 -0.38 -10.38 11.20
CA PRO A 219 0.06 -11.47 10.33
C PRO A 219 0.18 -11.03 8.87
N THR A 220 1.38 -11.20 8.31
CA THR A 220 1.69 -10.94 6.91
C THR A 220 2.70 -11.94 6.41
N GLU A 221 2.47 -12.52 5.22
CA GLU A 221 3.43 -13.41 4.59
C GLU A 221 4.40 -12.63 3.69
N ALA A 222 3.88 -11.68 2.89
CA ALA A 222 4.69 -10.93 1.92
C ALA A 222 5.85 -10.17 2.58
N SER A 223 5.58 -9.38 3.62
CA SER A 223 6.63 -8.63 4.32
C SER A 223 7.68 -9.54 4.97
N LEU A 224 7.28 -10.74 5.44
CA LEU A 224 8.23 -11.73 5.97
C LEU A 224 9.07 -12.39 4.87
N MET A 225 8.59 -12.50 3.63
CA MET A 225 9.43 -13.00 2.53
C MET A 225 10.58 -12.03 2.24
N ALA A 226 10.35 -10.73 2.33
CA ALA A 226 11.43 -9.74 2.20
C ALA A 226 12.50 -9.91 3.29
N VAL A 227 12.10 -10.16 4.53
CA VAL A 227 13.04 -10.49 5.62
C VAL A 227 13.84 -11.74 5.34
N ARG A 228 13.21 -12.82 4.85
CA ARG A 228 13.90 -14.06 4.48
C ARG A 228 14.92 -13.82 3.36
N CYS A 229 14.58 -12.99 2.36
CA CYS A 229 15.52 -12.56 1.33
C CYS A 229 16.72 -11.83 1.92
N ALA A 230 16.49 -10.89 2.85
CA ALA A 230 17.53 -10.11 3.52
C ALA A 230 18.44 -11.00 4.41
N ARG A 231 17.87 -12.01 5.05
CA ARG A 231 18.65 -13.02 5.81
C ARG A 231 19.39 -14.03 4.93
N GLY A 232 19.32 -13.91 3.62
CA GLY A 232 20.09 -14.73 2.67
C GLY A 232 19.39 -15.99 2.22
N GLU A 233 18.14 -16.23 2.56
CA GLU A 233 17.39 -17.38 2.05
C GLU A 233 17.14 -17.23 0.55
N ARG A 234 17.08 -18.39 -0.15
CA ARG A 234 16.91 -18.49 -1.61
C ARG A 234 16.00 -19.65 -1.96
N GLY A 235 15.42 -19.59 -3.15
CA GLY A 235 14.55 -20.63 -3.70
C GLY A 235 13.06 -20.28 -3.61
N SER A 236 12.22 -21.20 -4.07
CA SER A 236 10.77 -21.01 -4.17
C SER A 236 10.07 -21.39 -2.89
N VAL A 237 9.18 -20.53 -2.40
CA VAL A 237 8.43 -20.69 -1.15
C VAL A 237 6.94 -20.50 -1.41
N PRO A 238 6.09 -21.49 -1.04
CA PRO A 238 4.65 -21.32 -1.10
C PRO A 238 4.15 -20.35 0.01
N ILE A 239 3.26 -19.46 -0.36
CA ILE A 239 2.54 -18.56 0.55
C ILE A 239 1.03 -18.63 0.29
N ARG A 240 0.21 -17.96 1.10
CA ARG A 240 -1.26 -17.94 0.96
C ARG A 240 -1.86 -19.36 0.93
N SER A 241 -1.35 -20.24 1.80
CA SER A 241 -1.73 -21.68 1.85
C SER A 241 -1.44 -22.40 0.51
N GLY A 242 -0.35 -22.08 -0.15
CA GLY A 242 0.10 -22.70 -1.39
C GLY A 242 -0.55 -22.15 -2.69
N ARG A 243 -1.38 -21.11 -2.56
CA ARG A 243 -2.02 -20.49 -3.75
C ARG A 243 -1.08 -19.59 -4.54
N ARG A 244 0.03 -19.14 -3.94
CA ARG A 244 1.08 -18.35 -4.58
C ARG A 244 2.43 -18.94 -4.23
N THR A 245 3.41 -18.66 -5.08
CA THR A 245 4.80 -19.03 -4.86
C THR A 245 5.66 -17.79 -4.98
N VAL A 246 6.52 -17.57 -4.01
CA VAL A 246 7.49 -16.48 -3.99
C VAL A 246 8.87 -17.04 -4.30
N GLU A 247 9.58 -16.42 -5.23
CA GLU A 247 10.99 -16.68 -5.48
C GLU A 247 11.86 -15.79 -4.61
N LEU A 248 12.51 -16.38 -3.59
CA LEU A 248 13.41 -15.65 -2.71
C LEU A 248 14.71 -15.31 -3.43
N THR A 249 14.92 -14.04 -3.70
CA THR A 249 16.11 -13.51 -4.39
C THR A 249 16.71 -12.34 -3.60
N PRO A 250 17.93 -11.89 -3.92
CA PRO A 250 18.47 -10.66 -3.31
C PRO A 250 17.62 -9.42 -3.54
N LEU A 251 16.86 -9.40 -4.65
CA LEU A 251 15.97 -8.30 -5.00
C LEU A 251 14.89 -8.07 -3.93
N GLY A 252 14.31 -9.14 -3.38
CA GLY A 252 13.30 -9.06 -2.32
C GLY A 252 13.79 -8.45 -1.00
N ALA A 253 15.12 -8.25 -0.84
CA ALA A 253 15.69 -7.56 0.31
C ALA A 253 15.80 -6.04 0.14
N LEU A 254 15.32 -5.51 -0.99
CA LEU A 254 15.45 -4.10 -1.35
C LEU A 254 14.11 -3.38 -1.26
N THR A 255 14.19 -2.06 -1.09
CA THR A 255 13.08 -1.13 -1.33
C THR A 255 13.53 -0.17 -2.42
N PHE A 256 12.74 -0.06 -3.48
CA PHE A 256 12.94 0.90 -4.56
C PHE A 256 12.07 2.12 -4.34
N PHE A 257 12.62 3.30 -4.56
CA PHE A 257 11.91 4.57 -4.47
C PHE A 257 11.80 5.22 -5.85
N PHE A 258 10.66 5.81 -6.15
CA PHE A 258 10.41 6.45 -7.42
C PHE A 258 9.57 7.73 -7.28
N ASP A 259 9.65 8.60 -8.28
CA ASP A 259 8.79 9.77 -8.42
C ASP A 259 7.49 9.37 -9.15
N PRO A 260 6.33 9.37 -8.47
CA PRO A 260 5.06 9.02 -9.09
C PRO A 260 4.65 9.96 -10.23
N ALA A 261 5.04 11.24 -10.16
CA ALA A 261 4.69 12.22 -11.20
C ALA A 261 5.48 11.97 -12.49
N ALA A 262 6.76 11.63 -12.38
CA ALA A 262 7.59 11.25 -13.52
C ALA A 262 7.18 9.88 -14.09
N ALA A 263 6.76 8.92 -13.24
CA ALA A 263 6.26 7.61 -13.64
C ALA A 263 4.90 7.65 -14.35
N ALA A 264 4.13 8.75 -14.21
CA ALA A 264 2.77 8.84 -14.73
C ALA A 264 2.69 8.57 -16.24
N GLY A 265 1.74 7.74 -16.63
CA GLY A 265 1.56 7.31 -18.03
C GLY A 265 1.88 5.85 -18.24
N SER A 266 2.85 5.53 -19.11
CA SER A 266 3.14 4.15 -19.51
C SER A 266 3.80 3.30 -18.42
N ALA A 267 4.50 3.89 -17.46
CA ALA A 267 5.17 3.13 -16.40
C ALA A 267 4.22 2.68 -15.26
N ILE A 268 3.04 3.33 -15.15
CA ILE A 268 2.01 2.98 -14.16
C ILE A 268 0.61 3.03 -14.79
N PRO A 269 0.30 2.18 -15.78
CA PRO A 269 -0.91 2.27 -16.59
C PRO A 269 -2.19 2.05 -15.78
N LEU A 270 -2.19 1.15 -14.79
CA LEU A 270 -3.35 0.88 -13.95
C LEU A 270 -3.70 2.10 -13.08
N THR A 271 -2.69 2.73 -12.47
CA THR A 271 -2.82 3.98 -11.73
C THR A 271 -3.38 5.11 -12.61
N THR A 272 -2.89 5.20 -13.84
CA THR A 272 -3.37 6.18 -14.82
C THR A 272 -4.83 5.96 -15.16
N ALA A 273 -5.24 4.71 -15.34
CA ALA A 273 -6.62 4.34 -15.67
C ALA A 273 -7.62 4.68 -14.55
N VAL A 274 -7.25 4.47 -13.27
CA VAL A 274 -8.14 4.75 -12.14
C VAL A 274 -8.12 6.22 -11.69
N SER A 275 -7.16 7.02 -12.14
CA SER A 275 -7.04 8.43 -11.73
C SER A 275 -8.31 9.26 -11.94
N PRO A 276 -9.13 9.09 -12.99
CA PRO A 276 -10.37 9.86 -13.18
C PRO A 276 -11.53 9.44 -12.27
N ALA A 277 -11.42 8.29 -11.59
CA ALA A 277 -12.52 7.70 -10.83
C ALA A 277 -12.94 8.59 -9.64
N ALA A 278 -14.24 8.74 -9.43
CA ALA A 278 -14.82 9.47 -8.31
C ALA A 278 -15.24 8.57 -7.13
N SER A 279 -15.03 7.26 -7.27
CA SER A 279 -15.34 6.25 -6.25
C SER A 279 -14.50 4.99 -6.45
N LEU A 280 -14.51 4.12 -5.43
CA LEU A 280 -13.92 2.77 -5.52
C LEU A 280 -14.54 1.96 -6.67
N GLU A 281 -15.87 2.02 -6.83
CA GLU A 281 -16.57 1.27 -7.89
C GLU A 281 -16.16 1.73 -9.29
N GLU A 282 -16.04 3.04 -9.51
CA GLU A 282 -15.57 3.56 -10.80
C GLU A 282 -14.13 3.15 -11.09
N ALA A 283 -13.26 3.11 -10.06
CA ALA A 283 -11.89 2.63 -10.19
C ALA A 283 -11.85 1.13 -10.52
N HIS A 284 -12.67 0.33 -9.84
CA HIS A 284 -12.85 -1.08 -10.13
C HIS A 284 -13.33 -1.30 -11.57
N ASP A 285 -14.38 -0.60 -12.00
CA ASP A 285 -14.93 -0.70 -13.34
C ASP A 285 -13.90 -0.31 -14.42
N ALA A 286 -13.04 0.70 -14.14
CA ALA A 286 -11.97 1.10 -15.04
C ALA A 286 -10.96 -0.04 -15.26
N LEU A 287 -10.52 -0.72 -14.21
CA LEU A 287 -9.60 -1.86 -14.33
C LEU A 287 -10.27 -3.07 -15.00
N MET A 288 -11.51 -3.37 -14.64
CA MET A 288 -12.29 -4.42 -15.29
C MET A 288 -12.47 -4.15 -16.80
N GLY A 289 -12.64 -2.87 -17.18
CA GLY A 289 -12.69 -2.43 -18.57
C GLY A 289 -11.40 -2.68 -19.36
N MET A 290 -10.26 -2.76 -18.67
CA MET A 290 -8.96 -3.15 -19.23
C MET A 290 -8.77 -4.68 -19.26
N GLY A 291 -9.71 -5.46 -18.73
CA GLY A 291 -9.61 -6.90 -18.59
C GLY A 291 -8.83 -7.34 -17.34
N VAL A 292 -8.56 -6.44 -16.42
CA VAL A 292 -7.81 -6.69 -15.18
C VAL A 292 -8.78 -7.05 -14.06
N ARG A 293 -8.65 -8.26 -13.52
CA ARG A 293 -9.41 -8.67 -12.33
C ARG A 293 -8.84 -7.98 -11.08
N THR A 294 -9.72 -7.61 -10.16
CA THR A 294 -9.33 -6.93 -8.94
C THR A 294 -9.60 -7.79 -7.70
N GLU A 295 -8.97 -7.44 -6.59
CA GLU A 295 -9.24 -8.06 -5.29
C GLU A 295 -10.69 -7.91 -4.86
N LEU A 296 -11.34 -6.80 -5.22
CA LEU A 296 -12.75 -6.57 -4.90
C LEU A 296 -13.65 -7.59 -5.59
N ASP A 297 -13.36 -7.91 -6.87
CA ASP A 297 -14.07 -8.94 -7.62
C ASP A 297 -13.85 -10.34 -7.00
N LEU A 298 -12.60 -10.65 -6.65
CA LEU A 298 -12.27 -11.92 -5.97
C LEU A 298 -12.97 -12.07 -4.62
N GLU A 299 -13.05 -11.00 -3.82
CA GLU A 299 -13.75 -11.02 -2.52
C GLU A 299 -15.27 -11.16 -2.70
N ARG A 300 -15.86 -10.47 -3.68
CA ARG A 300 -17.30 -10.59 -4.03
C ARG A 300 -17.64 -12.00 -4.46
N ALA A 301 -16.83 -12.61 -5.32
CA ALA A 301 -17.01 -13.98 -5.77
C ALA A 301 -16.97 -14.98 -4.60
N ARG A 302 -16.03 -14.81 -3.66
CA ARG A 302 -15.96 -15.64 -2.45
C ARG A 302 -17.19 -15.47 -1.54
N ALA A 303 -17.61 -14.22 -1.31
CA ALA A 303 -18.79 -13.94 -0.50
C ALA A 303 -20.09 -14.51 -1.11
N ALA A 304 -20.18 -14.58 -2.43
CA ALA A 304 -21.28 -15.20 -3.17
C ALA A 304 -21.23 -16.74 -3.15
N GLY A 305 -20.21 -17.37 -2.55
CA GLY A 305 -20.04 -18.83 -2.52
C GLY A 305 -19.51 -19.44 -3.81
N SER A 306 -18.99 -18.62 -4.73
CA SER A 306 -18.33 -19.09 -5.94
C SER A 306 -16.92 -19.55 -5.58
N HIS A 307 -16.69 -20.86 -5.50
CA HIS A 307 -15.35 -21.43 -5.33
C HIS A 307 -14.67 -21.47 -6.71
N GLU A 308 -13.80 -20.53 -7.00
CA GLU A 308 -12.75 -20.67 -8.00
C GLU A 308 -11.37 -20.82 -7.33
#